data_0ded7c2c3fffb2cfaf3894c1e5fb35ab
#
_entry.id   0ded7c2c3fffb2cfaf3894c1e5fb35ab
#
_cell.length_a   1.000
_cell.length_b   1.000
_cell.length_c   1.000
_cell.angle_alpha   90.00
_cell.angle_beta   90.00
_cell.angle_gamma   90.00
#
_symmetry.space_group_name_H-M   'P 1'
#
loop_
_entity.id
_entity.type
_entity.pdbx_description
1 polymer ?
#
loop_
_entity_poly.entity_id
_entity_poly.type
_entity_poly.pdbx_seq_one_letter_code
_entity_poly.pdbx_strand_id
1 'polypeptide(L)'
;MGLLNRKTGADARTQKAEKEIAIVNSLGLHARPAALFVKVASRYRSDVWVKKENEEVNGKSIMGLMMLAAGQGSKLQVRCEGPAAARALDEIEELIKARYNED
;
A
#
# COMPACT_ATOMS: atom_id res chain seq x y z
N MET A 1 -7.41 -26.83 -22.59
CA MET A 1 -7.47 -26.27 -22.47
C MET A 1 -6.97 -25.14 -22.36
N GLY A 2 -6.71 -24.57 -22.79
CA GLY A 2 -6.13 -23.36 -22.66
C GLY A 2 -6.55 -22.56 -21.61
N LEU A 3 -7.41 -22.98 -20.89
CA LEU A 3 -7.82 -22.26 -19.97
C LEU A 3 -6.92 -21.94 -19.03
N LEU A 4 -6.07 -22.73 -18.79
CA LEU A 4 -5.16 -22.46 -17.89
C LEU A 4 -4.37 -21.36 -18.26
N ASN A 5 -4.09 -21.19 -19.42
CA ASN A 5 -3.27 -20.20 -19.82
C ASN A 5 -3.82 -18.92 -19.56
N ARG A 6 -5.05 -18.81 -19.65
CA ARG A 6 -5.64 -17.62 -19.45
C ARG A 6 -5.39 -17.13 -18.15
N LYS A 7 -5.43 -17.94 -17.20
CA LYS A 7 -5.23 -17.52 -15.94
C LYS A 7 -3.97 -16.97 -15.78
N THR A 8 -3.00 -17.52 -16.32
CA THR A 8 -1.74 -17.03 -16.04
C THR A 8 -1.45 -15.85 -16.80
N GLY A 9 -1.68 -15.89 -18.01
CA GLY A 9 -1.18 -14.86 -18.79
C GLY A 9 -1.75 -13.60 -18.53
N ALA A 10 -2.93 -13.64 -18.34
CA ALA A 10 -3.53 -12.45 -18.25
C ALA A 10 -3.40 -11.82 -17.05
N ASP A 11 -2.90 -12.49 -16.18
CA ASP A 11 -3.09 -12.11 -14.99
C ASP A 11 -2.30 -11.10 -14.40
N ALA A 12 -1.30 -10.56 -15.04
CA ALA A 12 -0.54 -9.46 -14.51
C ALA A 12 -1.45 -8.30 -14.20
N ARG A 13 -2.49 -8.11 -14.98
CA ARG A 13 -3.37 -7.02 -14.75
C ARG A 13 -4.39 -7.27 -13.70
N THR A 14 -4.58 -8.51 -13.32
CA THR A 14 -5.57 -8.83 -12.33
C THR A 14 -4.95 -9.30 -11.03
N GLN A 15 -3.63 -9.24 -10.91
CA GLN A 15 -3.00 -9.59 -9.67
C GLN A 15 -3.48 -8.66 -8.57
N LYS A 16 -3.65 -9.20 -7.38
CA LYS A 16 -4.15 -8.42 -6.28
C LYS A 16 -3.54 -8.94 -4.99
N ALA A 17 -3.13 -8.05 -4.14
CA ALA A 17 -2.62 -8.40 -2.82
C ALA A 17 -3.17 -7.38 -1.83
N GLU A 18 -3.60 -7.84 -0.68
CA GLU A 18 -4.23 -6.96 0.28
C GLU A 18 -3.88 -7.39 1.68
N LYS A 19 -3.67 -6.45 2.57
CA LYS A 19 -3.31 -6.77 3.93
C LYS A 19 -3.65 -5.63 4.87
N GLU A 20 -4.01 -5.97 6.09
CA GLU A 20 -4.24 -4.98 7.12
C GLU A 20 -2.93 -4.77 7.87
N ILE A 21 -2.46 -3.55 7.99
CA ILE A 21 -1.18 -3.24 8.61
C ILE A 21 -1.38 -2.10 9.60
N ALA A 22 -0.88 -2.26 10.81
CA ALA A 22 -1.02 -1.23 11.83
C ALA A 22 0.11 -0.22 11.73
N ILE A 23 -0.20 1.05 11.94
CA ILE A 23 0.80 2.10 12.01
C ILE A 23 1.52 1.96 13.35
N VAL A 24 2.83 1.87 13.34
CA VAL A 24 3.60 1.65 14.55
C VAL A 24 4.47 2.82 14.98
N ASN A 25 4.72 3.79 14.11
CA ASN A 25 5.53 4.94 14.49
C ASN A 25 4.70 5.95 15.28
N SER A 26 5.35 6.66 16.18
CA SER A 26 4.63 7.47 17.15
C SER A 26 3.83 8.61 16.54
N LEU A 27 4.35 9.26 15.52
CA LEU A 27 3.65 10.38 14.93
C LEU A 27 2.66 10.00 13.82
N GLY A 28 2.60 8.73 13.49
CA GLY A 28 1.64 8.27 12.49
C GLY A 28 2.01 8.69 11.08
N LEU A 29 1.01 8.78 10.22
CA LEU A 29 1.22 9.00 8.80
C LEU A 29 1.24 10.49 8.48
N HIS A 30 2.24 11.19 9.00
CA HIS A 30 2.39 12.60 8.72
C HIS A 30 3.19 12.79 7.41
N ALA A 31 3.63 14.00 7.10
CA ALA A 31 4.16 14.30 5.77
C ALA A 31 5.36 13.45 5.36
N ARG A 32 6.32 13.26 6.25
CA ARG A 32 7.49 12.49 5.88
C ARG A 32 7.19 11.02 5.61
N PRO A 33 6.48 10.31 6.50
CA PRO A 33 6.09 8.94 6.20
C PRO A 33 5.21 8.83 4.97
N ALA A 34 4.32 9.79 4.75
CA ALA A 34 3.46 9.76 3.57
C ALA A 34 4.30 9.88 2.30
N ALA A 35 5.31 10.74 2.31
CA ALA A 35 6.18 10.89 1.16
C ALA A 35 6.99 9.62 0.90
N LEU A 36 7.47 8.96 1.96
CA LEU A 36 8.20 7.71 1.80
C LEU A 36 7.28 6.60 1.27
N PHE A 37 6.05 6.56 1.75
CA PHE A 37 5.08 5.58 1.29
C PHE A 37 4.86 5.77 -0.22
N VAL A 38 4.64 7.01 -0.65
CA VAL A 38 4.41 7.28 -2.06
C VAL A 38 5.64 6.90 -2.89
N LYS A 39 6.84 7.17 -2.36
CA LYS A 39 8.04 6.84 -3.07
C LYS A 39 8.14 5.34 -3.33
N VAL A 40 7.86 4.53 -2.32
CA VAL A 40 7.89 3.09 -2.47
C VAL A 40 6.77 2.62 -3.38
N ALA A 41 5.55 3.11 -3.17
CA ALA A 41 4.40 2.69 -3.97
C ALA A 41 4.62 3.03 -5.44
N SER A 42 5.26 4.16 -5.72
CA SER A 42 5.46 4.61 -7.09
C SER A 42 6.52 3.82 -7.86
N ARG A 43 7.27 2.96 -7.18
CA ARG A 43 8.22 2.10 -7.87
C ARG A 43 7.52 1.01 -8.64
N TYR A 44 6.25 0.78 -8.36
CA TYR A 44 5.51 -0.32 -8.93
C TYR A 44 4.40 0.19 -9.83
N ARG A 45 4.08 -0.57 -10.88
CA ARG A 45 3.02 -0.19 -11.77
C ARG A 45 1.65 -0.52 -11.22
N SER A 46 1.59 -1.38 -10.22
CA SER A 46 0.31 -1.72 -9.64
C SER A 46 -0.33 -0.48 -9.02
N ASP A 47 -1.64 -0.45 -8.98
CA ASP A 47 -2.35 0.59 -8.28
C ASP A 47 -2.28 0.28 -6.80
N VAL A 48 -2.19 1.29 -5.97
CA VAL A 48 -2.10 1.11 -4.53
C VAL A 48 -3.21 1.93 -3.88
N TRP A 49 -4.05 1.25 -3.11
CA TRP A 49 -5.15 1.90 -2.40
C TRP A 49 -4.98 1.67 -0.91
N VAL A 50 -5.26 2.70 -0.13
CA VAL A 50 -5.12 2.63 1.31
C VAL A 50 -6.42 3.06 1.94
N LYS A 51 -6.94 2.22 2.82
CA LYS A 51 -8.21 2.49 3.44
C LYS A 51 -8.08 2.49 4.95
N LYS A 52 -8.70 3.45 5.61
CA LYS A 52 -8.79 3.49 7.04
C LYS A 52 -10.26 3.64 7.35
N GLU A 53 -10.82 2.68 8.03
CA GLU A 53 -12.25 2.68 8.31
C GLU A 53 -13.04 2.73 6.99
N ASN A 54 -13.81 3.75 6.75
CA ASN A 54 -14.59 3.84 5.53
C ASN A 54 -13.98 4.75 4.47
N GLU A 55 -12.78 5.25 4.72
CA GLU A 55 -12.17 6.19 3.82
C GLU A 55 -11.04 5.58 3.04
N GLU A 56 -11.10 5.62 1.71
CA GLU A 56 -10.07 5.03 0.87
C GLU A 56 -9.42 6.11 0.02
N VAL A 57 -8.10 6.07 -0.06
CA VAL A 57 -7.32 7.05 -0.81
C VAL A 57 -6.32 6.35 -1.71
N ASN A 58 -5.79 7.09 -2.67
CA ASN A 58 -4.77 6.58 -3.57
C ASN A 58 -3.44 6.57 -2.82
N GLY A 59 -2.80 5.40 -2.74
CA GLY A 59 -1.53 5.27 -2.03
C GLY A 59 -0.35 5.94 -2.73
N LYS A 60 -0.57 6.51 -3.90
CA LYS A 60 0.46 7.26 -4.61
C LYS A 60 0.21 8.77 -4.50
N SER A 61 -0.64 9.18 -3.57
CA SER A 61 -0.95 10.59 -3.31
C SER A 61 -0.57 10.95 -1.88
N ILE A 62 0.41 11.84 -1.73
CA ILE A 62 0.82 12.28 -0.40
C ILE A 62 -0.35 12.94 0.31
N MET A 63 -1.09 13.80 -0.37
CA MET A 63 -2.23 14.44 0.25
C MET A 63 -3.30 13.45 0.64
N GLY A 64 -3.55 12.46 -0.22
CA GLY A 64 -4.54 11.45 0.09
C GLY A 64 -4.19 10.71 1.36
N LEU A 65 -2.93 10.31 1.48
CA LEU A 65 -2.51 9.58 2.67
C LEU A 65 -2.64 10.43 3.92
N MET A 66 -2.27 11.70 3.82
CA MET A 66 -2.36 12.58 4.98
C MET A 66 -3.79 12.84 5.41
N MET A 67 -4.72 12.80 4.45
CA MET A 67 -6.12 13.02 4.78
C MET A 67 -6.71 11.90 5.62
N LEU A 68 -6.09 10.75 5.63
CA LEU A 68 -6.58 9.66 6.47
C LEU A 68 -6.36 9.94 7.96
N ALA A 69 -5.47 10.86 8.28
CA ALA A 69 -5.18 11.21 9.67
C ALA A 69 -4.87 9.97 10.52
N ALA A 70 -4.09 9.06 9.98
CA ALA A 70 -3.82 7.80 10.64
C ALA A 70 -2.70 7.94 11.66
N GLY A 71 -3.02 7.87 12.92
CA GLY A 71 -2.03 7.94 14.00
C GLY A 71 -1.52 6.57 14.40
N GLN A 72 -0.67 6.55 15.41
CA GLN A 72 -0.12 5.31 15.91
C GLN A 72 -1.25 4.38 16.33
N GLY A 73 -1.18 3.15 15.96
CA GLY A 73 -2.19 2.16 16.28
C GLY A 73 -3.31 2.04 15.27
N SER A 74 -3.42 3.01 14.34
CA SER A 74 -4.45 2.92 13.30
C SER A 74 -4.17 1.73 12.41
N LYS A 75 -5.22 1.07 11.96
CA LYS A 75 -5.08 -0.06 11.07
C LYS A 75 -5.43 0.37 9.67
N LEU A 76 -4.51 0.13 8.74
CA LEU A 76 -4.71 0.49 7.35
C LEU A 76 -4.91 -0.77 6.54
N GLN A 77 -5.88 -0.72 5.61
CA GLN A 77 -6.03 -1.81 4.66
C GLN A 77 -5.32 -1.37 3.41
N VAL A 78 -4.23 -2.04 3.06
CA VAL A 78 -3.45 -1.69 1.89
C VAL A 78 -3.74 -2.72 0.81
N ARG A 79 -4.20 -2.24 -0.35
CA ARG A 79 -4.55 -3.11 -1.46
C ARG A 79 -3.74 -2.70 -2.67
N CYS A 80 -3.05 -3.64 -3.28
CA CYS A 80 -2.28 -3.42 -4.49
C CYS A 80 -2.89 -4.26 -5.60
N GLU A 81 -3.09 -3.66 -6.77
CA GLU A 81 -3.69 -4.36 -7.91
C GLU A 81 -2.87 -4.11 -9.16
N GLY A 82 -2.49 -5.15 -9.86
CA GLY A 82 -1.74 -5.03 -11.09
C GLY A 82 -0.37 -5.68 -11.01
N PRO A 83 0.53 -5.32 -11.91
CA PRO A 83 1.83 -5.99 -11.98
C PRO A 83 2.61 -5.85 -10.69
N ALA A 84 3.17 -6.95 -10.21
CA ALA A 84 3.99 -6.99 -9.01
C ALA A 84 3.26 -6.57 -7.75
N ALA A 85 1.95 -6.79 -7.68
CA ALA A 85 1.15 -6.39 -6.52
C ALA A 85 1.69 -6.94 -5.20
N ALA A 86 2.06 -8.22 -5.19
CA ALA A 86 2.54 -8.83 -3.96
C ALA A 86 3.86 -8.20 -3.50
N ARG A 87 4.76 -7.90 -4.44
CA ARG A 87 6.02 -7.29 -4.06
C ARG A 87 5.83 -5.88 -3.58
N ALA A 88 4.91 -5.15 -4.20
CA ALA A 88 4.61 -3.79 -3.77
C ALA A 88 4.09 -3.81 -2.35
N LEU A 89 3.18 -4.73 -2.05
CA LEU A 89 2.62 -4.82 -0.72
C LEU A 89 3.68 -5.19 0.30
N ASP A 90 4.56 -6.12 -0.04
CA ASP A 90 5.60 -6.54 0.88
C ASP A 90 6.53 -5.38 1.22
N GLU A 91 6.90 -4.60 0.22
CA GLU A 91 7.81 -3.49 0.46
C GLU A 91 7.14 -2.39 1.27
N ILE A 92 5.87 -2.14 1.02
CA ILE A 92 5.11 -1.16 1.80
C ILE A 92 5.00 -1.64 3.25
N GLU A 93 4.73 -2.92 3.44
CA GLU A 93 4.62 -3.45 4.79
C GLU A 93 5.93 -3.31 5.54
N GLU A 94 7.05 -3.58 4.88
CA GLU A 94 8.34 -3.43 5.52
C GLU A 94 8.60 -1.99 5.93
N LEU A 95 8.23 -1.04 5.08
CA LEU A 95 8.41 0.35 5.39
C LEU A 95 7.61 0.75 6.63
N ILE A 96 6.37 0.31 6.72
CA ILE A 96 5.52 0.66 7.85
C ILE A 96 6.07 0.02 9.12
N LYS A 97 6.46 -1.25 9.06
CA LYS A 97 6.95 -1.94 10.24
C LYS A 97 8.29 -1.42 10.72
N ALA A 98 9.06 -0.82 9.80
CA ALA A 98 10.32 -0.19 10.18
C ALA A 98 10.10 1.23 10.68
N ARG A 99 8.85 1.61 10.94
CA ARG A 99 8.49 2.93 11.44
C ARG A 99 8.95 4.02 10.49
N TYR A 100 8.96 3.72 9.19
CA TYR A 100 9.39 4.66 8.14
C TYR A 100 10.81 5.16 8.44
N ASN A 101 11.58 4.33 9.14
CA ASN A 101 12.96 4.65 9.49
C ASN A 101 13.08 5.91 10.36
N GLU A 102 12.07 6.26 11.10
CA GLU A 102 12.16 7.47 11.91
C GLU A 102 12.08 7.21 13.42
N ASP A 103 11.34 6.36 13.94
CA ASP A 103 11.40 6.10 15.38
C ASP A 103 11.09 4.62 15.68
#